data_eb944844bac46db514aac2a05dc28080
#
_entry.id   eb944844bac46db514aac2a05dc28080
#
_cell.length_a   1.000
_cell.length_b   1.000
_cell.length_c   1.000
_cell.angle_alpha   90.00
_cell.angle_beta   90.00
_cell.angle_gamma   90.00
#
_symmetry.space_group_name_H-M   'P 1'
#
loop_
_entity.id
_entity.type
_entity.pdbx_description
1 polymer ?
#
loop_
_entity_poly.entity_id
_entity_poly.type
_entity_poly.pdbx_seq_one_letter_code
_entity_poly.pdbx_strand_id
1 'polypeptide(L)'
;SRGLGDVYKRQIVHRDIKPQNIMLLQDGTIKVTDFGIARFSDKSTRTMTEQAIGSVHYIAPEQARGDATDGKTDIYSVGVMLYEMLTGKLPFDGDSAVTIALMQLQSTPKHPREINPGIPIGLEQITMKAMEKLPSDRYTSAAEMLSDIERFRLNPSIVFDYGNKSFVDNQPTKFVHSLRDSRVKNRIDNEATKVVDMPQDDVVVKEEQFADEDFVKEHK
;
A
#
# COMPACT_ATOMS: atom_id res chain seq x y z
N SER A 1 -27.35 -34.09 -4.41
CA SER A 1 -26.06 -33.81 -3.80
C SER A 1 -25.61 -32.37 -4.15
N ARG A 2 -26.24 -31.38 -3.52
CA ARG A 2 -25.79 -30.01 -3.50
C ARG A 2 -25.24 -29.77 -2.08
N GLY A 3 -23.96 -29.43 -1.91
CA GLY A 3 -23.61 -28.83 -0.65
C GLY A 3 -22.23 -29.06 -0.07
N LEU A 4 -21.39 -29.95 -0.57
CA LEU A 4 -20.04 -30.14 -0.02
C LEU A 4 -18.96 -29.36 -0.78
N GLY A 5 -19.24 -28.91 -2.00
CA GLY A 5 -18.29 -28.11 -2.81
C GLY A 5 -18.22 -26.62 -2.46
N ASP A 6 -19.29 -26.05 -1.86
CA ASP A 6 -19.36 -24.61 -1.58
C ASP A 6 -18.81 -24.21 -0.21
N VAL A 7 -18.67 -25.18 0.71
CA VAL A 7 -18.17 -24.90 2.08
C VAL A 7 -16.67 -24.60 2.07
N TYR A 8 -15.91 -25.16 1.14
CA TYR A 8 -14.47 -24.90 0.98
C TYR A 8 -14.11 -23.59 0.30
N LYS A 9 -15.07 -22.84 -0.26
CA LYS A 9 -14.83 -21.58 -0.97
C LYS A 9 -14.92 -20.33 -0.07
N ARG A 10 -15.32 -20.46 1.19
CA ARG A 10 -15.32 -19.32 2.12
C ARG A 10 -13.96 -19.25 2.81
N GLN A 11 -12.99 -18.67 2.12
CA GLN A 11 -11.71 -18.31 2.72
C GLN A 11 -11.98 -17.31 3.84
N ILE A 12 -11.62 -17.66 5.08
CA ILE A 12 -11.65 -16.71 6.20
C ILE A 12 -10.45 -15.79 6.02
N VAL A 13 -10.70 -14.50 5.87
CA VAL A 13 -9.66 -13.47 5.80
C VAL A 13 -9.45 -12.93 7.20
N HIS A 14 -8.21 -12.92 7.67
CA HIS A 14 -7.86 -12.49 9.02
C HIS A 14 -7.97 -10.98 9.21
N ARG A 15 -7.46 -10.19 8.26
CA ARG A 15 -7.50 -8.73 8.19
C ARG A 15 -6.71 -7.95 9.24
N ASP A 16 -6.03 -8.61 10.15
CA ASP A 16 -5.20 -7.97 11.20
C ASP A 16 -3.96 -8.83 11.50
N ILE A 17 -3.28 -9.29 10.46
CA ILE A 17 -2.01 -10.00 10.58
C ILE A 17 -0.94 -8.98 10.99
N LYS A 18 -0.30 -9.25 12.15
CA LYS A 18 0.77 -8.43 12.74
C LYS A 18 1.49 -9.22 13.83
N PRO A 19 2.69 -8.83 14.26
CA PRO A 19 3.45 -9.57 15.28
C PRO A 19 2.67 -9.81 16.57
N GLN A 20 1.86 -8.84 17.02
CA GLN A 20 1.08 -8.96 18.26
C GLN A 20 0.01 -10.05 18.21
N ASN A 21 -0.42 -10.45 17.02
CA ASN A 21 -1.42 -11.50 16.80
C ASN A 21 -0.77 -12.85 16.43
N ILE A 22 0.55 -12.96 16.54
CA ILE A 22 1.29 -14.20 16.29
C ILE A 22 1.85 -14.73 17.61
N MET A 23 1.44 -15.91 18.00
CA MET A 23 1.95 -16.60 19.18
C MET A 23 2.91 -17.72 18.77
N LEU A 24 4.11 -17.69 19.32
CA LEU A 24 5.06 -18.80 19.23
C LEU A 24 4.97 -19.61 20.52
N LEU A 25 4.55 -20.85 20.41
CA LEU A 25 4.46 -21.78 21.53
C LEU A 25 5.83 -22.38 21.85
N GLN A 26 5.97 -22.97 23.03
CA GLN A 26 7.23 -23.58 23.49
C GLN A 26 7.73 -24.73 22.62
N ASP A 27 6.81 -25.44 21.96
CA ASP A 27 7.11 -26.51 21.02
C ASP A 27 7.49 -26.01 19.59
N GLY A 28 7.59 -24.68 19.41
CA GLY A 28 7.88 -24.06 18.12
C GLY A 28 6.64 -23.89 17.21
N THR A 29 5.45 -24.28 17.68
CA THR A 29 4.21 -24.10 16.92
C THR A 29 3.83 -22.62 16.88
N ILE A 30 3.49 -22.12 15.68
CA ILE A 30 2.97 -20.78 15.47
C ILE A 30 1.45 -20.82 15.43
N LYS A 31 0.80 -19.94 16.20
CA LYS A 31 -0.65 -19.71 16.18
C LYS A 31 -0.97 -18.27 15.86
N VAL A 32 -1.94 -18.09 14.97
CA VAL A 32 -2.51 -16.77 14.66
C VAL A 32 -3.75 -16.58 15.53
N THR A 33 -3.84 -15.45 16.21
CA THR A 33 -4.93 -15.10 17.14
C THR A 33 -5.61 -13.81 16.67
N ASP A 34 -6.75 -13.48 17.29
CA ASP A 34 -7.46 -12.20 17.11
C ASP A 34 -7.84 -11.89 15.64
N PHE A 35 -8.70 -12.75 15.08
CA PHE A 35 -9.30 -12.48 13.77
C PHE A 35 -10.00 -11.12 13.77
N GLY A 36 -9.62 -10.25 12.84
CA GLY A 36 -10.08 -8.85 12.75
C GLY A 36 -11.55 -8.65 12.35
N ILE A 37 -12.45 -9.50 12.84
CA ILE A 37 -13.90 -9.52 12.51
C ILE A 37 -14.61 -8.23 12.94
N ALA A 38 -14.07 -7.51 13.93
CA ALA A 38 -14.76 -6.41 14.60
C ALA A 38 -14.40 -5.00 14.10
N ARG A 39 -13.47 -4.84 13.15
CA ARG A 39 -12.89 -3.51 12.84
C ARG A 39 -13.69 -2.66 11.86
N PHE A 40 -14.69 -3.19 11.15
CA PHE A 40 -15.40 -2.47 10.11
C PHE A 40 -16.88 -2.20 10.39
N SER A 41 -17.43 -2.57 11.57
CA SER A 41 -18.83 -2.37 11.87
C SER A 41 -19.16 -1.12 12.72
N ASP A 42 -18.17 -0.43 13.27
CA ASP A 42 -18.40 0.75 14.10
C ASP A 42 -17.98 2.04 13.39
N LYS A 43 -18.96 2.74 12.81
CA LYS A 43 -18.87 4.13 12.34
C LYS A 43 -18.75 5.15 13.48
N SER A 44 -18.54 4.71 14.71
CA SER A 44 -18.37 5.61 15.85
C SER A 44 -16.92 6.09 15.90
N THR A 45 -16.74 7.39 15.90
CA THR A 45 -15.55 8.16 16.24
C THR A 45 -14.85 7.57 17.48
N ARG A 46 -14.00 6.56 17.29
CA ARG A 46 -13.12 6.10 18.35
C ARG A 46 -11.82 6.89 18.27
N THR A 47 -11.50 7.58 19.35
CA THR A 47 -10.18 8.08 19.69
C THR A 47 -9.16 7.03 19.28
N MET A 48 -8.24 7.39 18.39
CA MET A 48 -7.18 6.47 17.92
C MET A 48 -6.27 6.17 19.11
N THR A 49 -6.44 5.00 19.70
CA THR A 49 -5.57 4.50 20.75
C THR A 49 -4.21 4.08 20.14
N GLU A 50 -3.13 4.08 20.93
CA GLU A 50 -1.79 3.62 20.50
C GLU A 50 -1.82 2.24 19.82
N GLN A 51 -2.73 1.35 20.23
CA GLN A 51 -2.95 0.04 19.59
C GLN A 51 -3.49 0.16 18.15
N ALA A 52 -4.26 1.20 17.85
CA ALA A 52 -4.73 1.47 16.49
C ALA A 52 -3.58 1.98 15.60
N ILE A 53 -2.66 2.77 16.18
CA ILE A 53 -1.48 3.28 15.48
C ILE A 53 -0.54 2.09 15.12
N GLY A 54 -0.27 1.17 16.06
CA GLY A 54 0.57 0.00 15.79
C GLY A 54 0.04 -0.91 14.66
N SER A 55 -1.29 -1.02 14.53
CA SER A 55 -1.90 -1.89 13.51
C SER A 55 -1.85 -1.32 12.09
N VAL A 56 -1.75 0.02 11.94
CA VAL A 56 -1.75 0.66 10.63
C VAL A 56 -0.47 0.36 9.82
N HIS A 57 0.62 0.00 10.50
CA HIS A 57 1.87 -0.36 9.84
C HIS A 57 1.77 -1.61 8.96
N TYR A 58 0.82 -2.51 9.26
CA TYR A 58 0.64 -3.79 8.56
C TYR A 58 -0.60 -3.81 7.67
N ILE A 59 -1.33 -2.69 7.57
CA ILE A 59 -2.58 -2.61 6.80
C ILE A 59 -2.29 -2.71 5.30
N ALA A 60 -3.10 -3.48 4.59
CA ALA A 60 -2.99 -3.54 3.14
C ALA A 60 -3.60 -2.29 2.46
N PRO A 61 -3.11 -1.90 1.27
CA PRO A 61 -3.62 -0.75 0.52
C PRO A 61 -5.13 -0.75 0.33
N GLU A 62 -5.72 -1.90 -0.04
CA GLU A 62 -7.17 -2.05 -0.21
C GLU A 62 -7.94 -1.85 1.09
N GLN A 63 -7.37 -2.28 2.24
CA GLN A 63 -7.99 -2.00 3.55
C GLN A 63 -7.95 -0.51 3.89
N ALA A 64 -6.82 0.16 3.61
CA ALA A 64 -6.68 1.59 3.85
C ALA A 64 -7.63 2.42 2.98
N ARG A 65 -7.99 1.93 1.78
CA ARG A 65 -9.02 2.54 0.91
C ARG A 65 -10.45 2.19 1.32
N GLY A 66 -10.65 1.14 2.12
CA GLY A 66 -11.99 0.61 2.42
C GLY A 66 -12.55 -0.28 1.30
N ASP A 67 -11.70 -0.80 0.42
CA ASP A 67 -12.07 -1.71 -0.66
C ASP A 67 -12.36 -3.12 -0.14
N ALA A 68 -12.87 -3.98 -1.02
CA ALA A 68 -13.08 -5.40 -0.71
C ALA A 68 -11.74 -6.10 -0.42
N THR A 69 -11.73 -6.95 0.60
CA THR A 69 -10.55 -7.69 1.07
C THR A 69 -10.71 -9.18 0.83
N ASP A 70 -9.60 -9.84 0.48
CA ASP A 70 -9.50 -11.29 0.30
C ASP A 70 -8.22 -11.85 0.97
N GLY A 71 -7.87 -13.10 0.72
CA GLY A 71 -6.66 -13.71 1.29
C GLY A 71 -5.36 -13.02 0.88
N LYS A 72 -5.34 -12.23 -0.20
CA LYS A 72 -4.17 -11.46 -0.63
C LYS A 72 -3.92 -10.24 0.25
N THR A 73 -4.94 -9.79 0.98
CA THR A 73 -4.82 -8.79 2.04
C THR A 73 -3.92 -9.28 3.16
N ASP A 74 -4.14 -10.52 3.62
CA ASP A 74 -3.31 -11.14 4.66
C ASP A 74 -1.89 -11.40 4.15
N ILE A 75 -1.72 -11.77 2.87
CA ILE A 75 -0.40 -11.94 2.24
C ILE A 75 0.40 -10.63 2.28
N TYR A 76 -0.23 -9.48 2.02
CA TYR A 76 0.43 -8.18 2.15
C TYR A 76 0.96 -7.95 3.57
N SER A 77 0.13 -8.18 4.57
CA SER A 77 0.50 -8.02 5.98
C SER A 77 1.63 -8.97 6.39
N VAL A 78 1.64 -10.22 5.89
CA VAL A 78 2.77 -11.15 6.05
C VAL A 78 4.03 -10.62 5.37
N GLY A 79 3.90 -10.01 4.19
CA GLY A 79 5.02 -9.34 3.50
C GLY A 79 5.64 -8.23 4.33
N VAL A 80 4.82 -7.37 4.96
CA VAL A 80 5.28 -6.31 5.86
C VAL A 80 6.01 -6.89 7.08
N MET A 81 5.47 -7.95 7.70
CA MET A 81 6.15 -8.64 8.80
C MET A 81 7.50 -9.22 8.35
N LEU A 82 7.54 -9.86 7.20
CA LEU A 82 8.78 -10.42 6.65
C LEU A 82 9.81 -9.32 6.38
N TYR A 83 9.37 -8.18 5.84
CA TYR A 83 10.23 -7.01 5.66
C TYR A 83 10.85 -6.55 6.99
N GLU A 84 10.02 -6.40 8.02
CA GLU A 84 10.48 -6.00 9.35
C GLU A 84 11.45 -7.04 9.96
N MET A 85 11.15 -8.33 9.84
CA MET A 85 12.02 -9.40 10.33
C MET A 85 13.40 -9.40 9.64
N LEU A 86 13.46 -9.09 8.35
CA LEU A 86 14.69 -9.08 7.56
C LEU A 86 15.53 -7.82 7.79
N THR A 87 14.88 -6.68 7.99
CA THR A 87 15.56 -5.37 8.03
C THR A 87 15.68 -4.78 9.43
N GLY A 88 14.87 -5.27 10.39
CA GLY A 88 14.70 -4.65 11.71
C GLY A 88 13.97 -3.31 11.67
N LYS A 89 13.34 -2.97 10.54
CA LYS A 89 12.63 -1.70 10.33
C LYS A 89 11.30 -1.93 9.66
N LEU A 90 10.32 -1.08 9.96
CA LEU A 90 9.06 -1.01 9.21
C LEU A 90 9.30 -0.44 7.81
N PRO A 91 8.56 -0.90 6.78
CA PRO A 91 8.68 -0.37 5.42
C PRO A 91 8.22 1.08 5.32
N PHE A 92 7.26 1.47 6.15
CA PHE A 92 6.70 2.81 6.25
C PHE A 92 6.53 3.20 7.71
N ASP A 93 6.99 4.40 8.04
CA ASP A 93 6.89 5.00 9.37
C ASP A 93 6.56 6.48 9.22
N GLY A 94 5.85 7.05 10.20
CA GLY A 94 5.40 8.44 10.14
C GLY A 94 4.71 8.88 11.42
N ASP A 95 4.54 10.19 11.57
CA ASP A 95 4.05 10.84 12.78
C ASP A 95 2.57 10.56 13.10
N SER A 96 1.82 9.98 12.17
CA SER A 96 0.40 9.66 12.37
C SER A 96 -0.03 8.42 11.60
N ALA A 97 -1.07 7.76 12.10
CA ALA A 97 -1.70 6.62 11.43
C ALA A 97 -2.20 6.98 10.00
N VAL A 98 -2.64 8.22 9.80
CA VAL A 98 -3.08 8.71 8.48
C VAL A 98 -1.89 8.80 7.52
N THR A 99 -0.76 9.34 7.97
CA THR A 99 0.47 9.41 7.18
C THR A 99 0.93 8.03 6.76
N ILE A 100 0.97 7.07 7.72
CA ILE A 100 1.37 5.69 7.44
C ILE A 100 0.40 5.02 6.46
N ALA A 101 -0.92 5.20 6.65
CA ALA A 101 -1.92 4.67 5.72
C ALA A 101 -1.74 5.23 4.29
N LEU A 102 -1.46 6.52 4.15
CA LEU A 102 -1.16 7.13 2.85
C LEU A 102 0.12 6.56 2.22
N MET A 103 1.16 6.31 3.02
CA MET A 103 2.37 5.63 2.53
C MET A 103 2.07 4.20 2.08
N GLN A 104 1.25 3.44 2.82
CA GLN A 104 0.79 2.11 2.39
C GLN A 104 0.09 2.15 1.03
N LEU A 105 -0.65 3.22 0.74
CA LEU A 105 -1.37 3.39 -0.52
C LEU A 105 -0.46 3.77 -1.69
N GLN A 106 0.52 4.65 -1.47
CA GLN A 106 1.16 5.41 -2.56
C GLN A 106 2.67 5.27 -2.62
N SER A 107 3.33 5.00 -1.47
CA SER A 107 4.78 5.00 -1.42
C SER A 107 5.35 3.62 -1.72
N THR A 108 6.51 3.60 -2.39
CA THR A 108 7.31 2.38 -2.56
C THR A 108 8.27 2.25 -1.38
N PRO A 109 8.34 1.10 -0.69
CA PRO A 109 9.31 0.91 0.38
C PRO A 109 10.72 0.81 -0.20
N LYS A 110 11.73 1.12 0.62
CA LYS A 110 13.12 0.80 0.28
C LYS A 110 13.26 -0.71 0.11
N HIS A 111 14.12 -1.12 -0.82
CA HIS A 111 14.41 -2.54 -0.94
C HIS A 111 15.11 -3.06 0.33
N PRO A 112 14.76 -4.26 0.84
CA PRO A 112 15.40 -4.84 2.02
C PRO A 112 16.93 -4.84 1.94
N ARG A 113 17.50 -5.10 0.77
CA ARG A 113 18.96 -5.13 0.54
C ARG A 113 19.61 -3.75 0.54
N GLU A 114 18.86 -2.67 0.33
CA GLU A 114 19.37 -1.30 0.53
C GLU A 114 19.62 -0.99 2.02
N ILE A 115 18.88 -1.67 2.91
CA ILE A 115 19.01 -1.52 4.36
C ILE A 115 20.06 -2.50 4.89
N ASN A 116 19.99 -3.76 4.45
CA ASN A 116 20.92 -4.82 4.83
C ASN A 116 21.34 -5.62 3.60
N PRO A 117 22.50 -5.32 3.00
CA PRO A 117 23.00 -6.02 1.80
C PRO A 117 23.25 -7.53 1.98
N GLY A 118 23.30 -8.01 3.23
CA GLY A 118 23.42 -9.43 3.56
C GLY A 118 22.14 -10.24 3.33
N ILE A 119 21.01 -9.61 3.08
CA ILE A 119 19.75 -10.31 2.78
C ILE A 119 19.86 -10.99 1.42
N PRO A 120 19.55 -12.30 1.33
CA PRO A 120 19.53 -13.01 0.05
C PRO A 120 18.50 -12.42 -0.91
N ILE A 121 18.86 -12.35 -2.19
CA ILE A 121 17.99 -11.74 -3.23
C ILE A 121 16.62 -12.43 -3.33
N GLY A 122 16.58 -13.76 -3.17
CA GLY A 122 15.33 -14.51 -3.21
C GLY A 122 14.37 -14.11 -2.08
N LEU A 123 14.85 -13.83 -0.86
CA LEU A 123 14.01 -13.35 0.24
C LEU A 123 13.51 -11.93 -0.01
N GLU A 124 14.35 -11.04 -0.53
CA GLU A 124 13.91 -9.71 -0.94
C GLU A 124 12.79 -9.80 -1.98
N GLN A 125 12.98 -10.64 -3.01
CA GLN A 125 11.99 -10.79 -4.08
C GLN A 125 10.65 -11.34 -3.55
N ILE A 126 10.68 -12.34 -2.68
CA ILE A 126 9.46 -12.89 -2.04
C ILE A 126 8.75 -11.79 -1.24
N THR A 127 9.51 -11.03 -0.43
CA THR A 127 8.98 -9.95 0.40
C THR A 127 8.32 -8.87 -0.44
N MET A 128 9.03 -8.37 -1.44
CA MET A 128 8.55 -7.29 -2.30
C MET A 128 7.33 -7.72 -3.13
N LYS A 129 7.30 -8.96 -3.66
CA LYS A 129 6.12 -9.49 -4.35
C LYS A 129 4.90 -9.56 -3.44
N ALA A 130 5.07 -9.99 -2.19
CA ALA A 130 3.97 -10.01 -1.22
C ALA A 130 3.43 -8.60 -0.93
N MET A 131 4.31 -7.58 -0.96
CA MET A 131 4.01 -6.18 -0.67
C MET A 131 3.61 -5.35 -1.90
N GLU A 132 3.33 -5.97 -3.05
CA GLU A 132 2.81 -5.25 -4.22
C GLU A 132 1.51 -4.51 -3.89
N LYS A 133 1.35 -3.30 -4.44
CA LYS A 133 0.21 -2.43 -4.12
C LYS A 133 -1.11 -2.98 -4.64
N LEU A 134 -1.08 -3.57 -5.84
CA LEU A 134 -2.26 -4.19 -6.43
C LEU A 134 -2.36 -5.65 -5.98
N PRO A 135 -3.50 -6.11 -5.44
CA PRO A 135 -3.68 -7.52 -5.06
C PRO A 135 -3.45 -8.51 -6.21
N SER A 136 -3.68 -8.09 -7.46
CA SER A 136 -3.42 -8.91 -8.65
C SER A 136 -1.95 -9.24 -8.87
N ASP A 137 -1.06 -8.40 -8.37
CA ASP A 137 0.38 -8.50 -8.58
C ASP A 137 1.08 -9.29 -7.48
N ARG A 138 0.39 -9.54 -6.38
CA ARG A 138 0.84 -10.38 -5.25
C ARG A 138 0.74 -11.87 -5.59
N TYR A 139 1.12 -12.68 -4.64
CA TYR A 139 0.82 -14.11 -4.65
C TYR A 139 -0.68 -14.35 -4.70
N THR A 140 -1.11 -15.35 -5.49
CA THR A 140 -2.53 -15.70 -5.61
C THR A 140 -3.07 -16.39 -4.36
N SER A 141 -2.19 -17.03 -3.58
CA SER A 141 -2.52 -17.73 -2.34
C SER A 141 -1.30 -17.84 -1.41
N ALA A 142 -1.56 -18.09 -0.12
CA ALA A 142 -0.52 -18.41 0.84
C ALA A 142 0.29 -19.66 0.45
N ALA A 143 -0.34 -20.64 -0.22
CA ALA A 143 0.35 -21.83 -0.70
C ALA A 143 1.38 -21.50 -1.80
N GLU A 144 1.09 -20.56 -2.69
CA GLU A 144 2.05 -20.08 -3.71
C GLU A 144 3.25 -19.40 -3.04
N MET A 145 3.00 -18.52 -2.06
CA MET A 145 4.07 -17.86 -1.30
C MET A 145 4.93 -18.87 -0.54
N LEU A 146 4.30 -19.85 0.12
CA LEU A 146 4.99 -20.92 0.83
C LEU A 146 5.88 -21.75 -0.12
N SER A 147 5.41 -22.04 -1.32
CA SER A 147 6.20 -22.75 -2.34
C SER A 147 7.50 -22.02 -2.67
N ASP A 148 7.46 -20.69 -2.83
CA ASP A 148 8.66 -19.90 -3.10
C ASP A 148 9.58 -19.83 -1.87
N ILE A 149 9.04 -19.75 -0.66
CA ILE A 149 9.83 -19.84 0.58
C ILE A 149 10.55 -21.21 0.67
N GLU A 150 9.87 -22.31 0.35
CA GLU A 150 10.47 -23.64 0.34
C GLU A 150 11.57 -23.77 -0.75
N ARG A 151 11.34 -23.22 -1.94
CA ARG A 151 12.36 -23.18 -3.00
C ARG A 151 13.60 -22.39 -2.55
N PHE A 152 13.38 -21.25 -1.89
CA PHE A 152 14.47 -20.47 -1.28
C PHE A 152 15.20 -21.29 -0.20
N ARG A 153 14.48 -21.98 0.69
CA ARG A 153 15.06 -22.81 1.75
C ARG A 153 15.98 -23.91 1.18
N LEU A 154 15.57 -24.50 0.06
CA LEU A 154 16.37 -25.52 -0.64
C LEU A 154 17.56 -24.93 -1.41
N ASN A 155 17.42 -23.71 -1.92
CA ASN A 155 18.47 -23.00 -2.64
C ASN A 155 18.51 -21.53 -2.24
N PRO A 156 19.30 -21.13 -1.21
CA PRO A 156 19.38 -19.74 -0.74
C PRO A 156 19.93 -18.74 -1.76
N SER A 157 20.55 -19.21 -2.84
CA SER A 157 21.06 -18.37 -3.94
C SER A 157 20.04 -18.21 -5.08
N ILE A 158 18.81 -18.71 -4.90
CA ILE A 158 17.78 -18.61 -5.94
C ILE A 158 17.46 -17.15 -6.28
N VAL A 159 17.30 -16.89 -7.56
CA VAL A 159 16.72 -15.65 -8.08
C VAL A 159 15.41 -16.02 -8.77
N PHE A 160 14.33 -15.40 -8.35
CA PHE A 160 13.01 -15.64 -8.92
C PHE A 160 12.80 -14.77 -10.16
N ASP A 161 12.22 -15.36 -11.20
CA ASP A 161 11.71 -14.63 -12.35
C ASP A 161 10.17 -14.49 -12.20
N TYR A 162 9.72 -13.33 -11.74
CA TYR A 162 8.30 -13.03 -11.61
C TYR A 162 7.72 -12.35 -12.86
N GLY A 163 8.37 -12.55 -14.02
CA GLY A 163 8.07 -11.84 -15.26
C GLY A 163 8.53 -10.37 -15.16
N ASN A 164 9.17 -9.88 -16.18
CA ASN A 164 9.88 -8.60 -16.24
C ASN A 164 8.98 -7.38 -15.94
N LYS A 165 8.40 -7.31 -14.74
CA LYS A 165 8.10 -6.04 -14.09
C LYS A 165 9.44 -5.57 -13.55
N SER A 166 10.21 -4.98 -14.46
CA SER A 166 11.51 -4.40 -14.17
C SER A 166 11.41 -3.58 -12.88
N PHE A 167 12.24 -3.91 -11.90
CA PHE A 167 12.68 -3.02 -10.83
C PHE A 167 13.51 -1.88 -11.45
N VAL A 168 12.94 -1.20 -12.45
CA VAL A 168 13.53 -0.05 -13.11
C VAL A 168 12.81 1.17 -12.58
N ASP A 169 13.54 1.84 -11.69
CA ASP A 169 13.50 3.26 -11.44
C ASP A 169 12.14 3.96 -11.59
N ASN A 170 11.39 4.01 -10.47
CA ASN A 170 10.19 4.81 -10.36
C ASN A 170 10.55 6.29 -10.35
N GLN A 171 10.82 6.86 -11.52
CA GLN A 171 10.67 8.30 -11.69
C GLN A 171 9.18 8.64 -11.84
N PRO A 172 8.61 9.52 -11.00
CA PRO A 172 7.17 9.80 -10.99
C PRO A 172 6.62 10.53 -12.21
N THR A 173 7.41 10.71 -13.25
CA THR A 173 7.09 11.58 -14.41
C THR A 173 6.54 10.86 -15.64
N LYS A 174 6.33 9.54 -15.64
CA LYS A 174 5.86 8.84 -16.86
C LYS A 174 4.38 8.48 -16.90
N PHE A 175 3.61 8.71 -15.84
CA PHE A 175 2.19 8.32 -15.80
C PHE A 175 1.24 9.32 -16.46
N VAL A 176 1.69 10.54 -16.80
CA VAL A 176 0.82 11.58 -17.40
C VAL A 176 0.80 11.53 -18.93
N HIS A 177 1.76 10.83 -19.57
CA HIS A 177 1.88 10.85 -21.04
C HIS A 177 1.06 9.79 -21.78
N SER A 178 0.62 8.71 -21.11
CA SER A 178 -0.11 7.63 -21.80
C SER A 178 -1.62 7.85 -21.90
N LEU A 179 -2.18 8.83 -21.20
CA LEU A 179 -3.61 9.16 -21.27
C LEU A 179 -3.95 10.24 -22.33
N ARG A 180 -2.94 10.82 -22.98
CA ARG A 180 -3.13 11.84 -24.02
C ARG A 180 -3.16 11.28 -25.46
N ASP A 181 -2.56 10.11 -25.70
CA ASP A 181 -2.41 9.60 -27.07
C ASP A 181 -3.56 8.77 -27.62
N SER A 182 -4.56 8.41 -26.79
CA SER A 182 -5.70 7.60 -27.25
C SER A 182 -6.95 8.40 -27.63
N ARG A 183 -6.94 9.74 -27.57
CA ARG A 183 -8.11 10.57 -27.88
C ARG A 183 -7.94 11.59 -29.02
N VAL A 184 -6.81 11.64 -29.68
CA VAL A 184 -6.53 12.69 -30.70
C VAL A 184 -6.28 12.13 -32.13
N LYS A 185 -6.69 10.88 -32.43
CA LYS A 185 -6.53 10.35 -33.78
C LYS A 185 -7.82 10.24 -34.61
N ASN A 186 -8.91 10.87 -34.18
CA ASN A 186 -10.12 10.94 -35.03
C ASN A 186 -10.78 12.31 -34.89
N ARG A 187 -10.20 13.35 -35.47
CA ARG A 187 -10.90 14.56 -35.93
C ARG A 187 -9.90 15.64 -36.35
N ILE A 188 -9.22 15.46 -37.46
CA ILE A 188 -8.73 16.58 -38.27
C ILE A 188 -8.86 16.14 -39.73
N ASP A 189 -10.04 16.34 -40.25
CA ASP A 189 -10.27 16.69 -41.66
C ASP A 189 -11.57 17.48 -41.70
N ASN A 190 -11.45 18.68 -42.28
CA ASN A 190 -12.47 19.69 -42.60
C ASN A 190 -12.74 20.73 -41.49
N GLU A 191 -12.16 21.85 -41.65
CA GLU A 191 -12.72 23.14 -42.04
C GLU A 191 -11.76 24.26 -41.69
N ALA A 192 -11.41 24.98 -42.77
CA ALA A 192 -10.60 26.20 -42.73
C ALA A 192 -11.45 27.38 -42.21
N THR A 193 -10.72 28.35 -41.67
CA THR A 193 -11.00 29.78 -41.59
C THR A 193 -12.02 30.28 -40.57
N LYS A 194 -11.49 30.97 -39.54
CA LYS A 194 -11.70 32.44 -39.35
C LYS A 194 -10.97 32.91 -38.11
N VAL A 195 -10.04 33.81 -38.36
CA VAL A 195 -9.41 34.69 -37.33
C VAL A 195 -10.48 35.66 -36.88
N VAL A 196 -10.74 35.76 -35.59
CA VAL A 196 -11.46 36.87 -34.96
C VAL A 196 -10.58 37.39 -33.84
N ASP A 197 -10.09 38.61 -34.06
CA ASP A 197 -9.48 39.45 -33.03
C ASP A 197 -10.43 39.69 -31.87
N MET A 198 -9.94 39.55 -30.65
CA MET A 198 -10.58 40.09 -29.47
C MET A 198 -9.60 40.90 -28.64
N PRO A 199 -10.04 42.05 -28.11
CA PRO A 199 -9.17 43.09 -27.55
C PRO A 199 -8.69 42.75 -26.14
N GLN A 200 -7.51 43.30 -25.84
CA GLN A 200 -6.91 43.37 -24.51
C GLN A 200 -7.73 44.29 -23.62
N ASP A 201 -8.25 43.77 -22.51
CA ASP A 201 -8.73 44.61 -21.40
C ASP A 201 -7.95 44.28 -20.13
N ASP A 202 -7.46 45.38 -19.56
CA ASP A 202 -6.63 45.50 -18.38
C ASP A 202 -7.32 44.93 -17.14
N VAL A 203 -6.69 43.97 -16.43
CA VAL A 203 -7.09 43.55 -15.09
C VAL A 203 -6.14 44.21 -14.09
N VAL A 204 -6.63 45.25 -13.45
CA VAL A 204 -6.05 45.92 -12.28
C VAL A 204 -6.16 45.00 -11.07
N VAL A 205 -5.03 44.51 -10.56
CA VAL A 205 -4.95 43.77 -9.28
C VAL A 205 -4.88 44.82 -8.16
N LYS A 206 -5.91 44.84 -7.30
CA LYS A 206 -5.87 45.60 -6.05
C LYS A 206 -5.30 44.70 -4.95
N GLU A 207 -4.15 45.13 -4.41
CA GLU A 207 -3.60 44.67 -3.16
C GLU A 207 -4.47 45.18 -1.99
N GLU A 208 -5.05 44.29 -1.20
CA GLU A 208 -5.59 44.64 0.13
C GLU A 208 -4.57 44.27 1.20
N GLN A 209 -4.02 45.30 1.80
CA GLN A 209 -3.24 45.24 3.04
C GLN A 209 -4.17 44.96 4.20
N PHE A 210 -3.91 43.90 4.97
CA PHE A 210 -4.45 43.76 6.31
C PHE A 210 -3.39 44.21 7.31
N ALA A 211 -3.74 45.28 8.03
CA ALA A 211 -2.98 45.85 9.11
C ALA A 211 -3.14 45.03 10.40
N ASP A 212 -2.06 44.94 11.14
CA ASP A 212 -2.00 44.50 12.54
C ASP A 212 -2.85 45.41 13.43
N GLU A 213 -3.61 44.83 14.36
CA GLU A 213 -3.97 45.49 15.63
C GLU A 213 -4.16 44.47 16.76
N ASP A 214 -3.30 44.61 17.73
CA ASP A 214 -3.36 44.37 19.17
C ASP A 214 -4.60 43.71 19.80
N PHE A 215 -4.35 42.62 20.53
CA PHE A 215 -5.09 42.37 21.76
C PHE A 215 -4.21 41.78 22.86
N VAL A 216 -3.58 42.66 23.62
CA VAL A 216 -3.10 42.41 24.99
C VAL A 216 -4.14 42.98 25.93
N LYS A 217 -4.70 42.14 26.82
CA LYS A 217 -4.97 42.41 28.24
C LYS A 217 -6.02 41.47 28.85
N GLU A 218 -5.59 40.92 29.95
CA GLU A 218 -6.19 40.80 31.30
C GLU A 218 -7.25 39.69 31.52
N HIS A 219 -6.89 38.74 32.42
CA HIS A 219 -7.42 38.66 33.76
C HIS A 219 -6.69 37.58 34.60
N LYS A 220 -6.09 38.03 35.68
CA LYS A 220 -6.05 37.58 37.10
C LYS A 220 -6.26 36.08 37.35
#